data_15b09597643b716b72427677ddcb6a27
#
_entry.id   15b09597643b716b72427677ddcb6a27
#
_cell.length_a   1.000
_cell.length_b   1.000
_cell.length_c   1.000
_cell.angle_alpha   90.00
_cell.angle_beta   90.00
_cell.angle_gamma   90.00
#
_symmetry.space_group_name_H-M   'P 1'
#
loop_
_entity.id
_entity.type
_entity.pdbx_description
1 polymer ?
#
loop_
_entity_poly.entity_id
_entity_poly.type
_entity_poly.pdbx_seq_one_letter_code
_entity_poly.pdbx_strand_id
1 'polypeptide(L)'
;MKKYIYIFIALSLLIAKTNKDSNLGREKDPKVAEDVHPITMWFKKTTWEFLTGPGIRKMAKLFYPKTTITHFEIEDNVVAFTIDDGFCGIDNPEGDMTEKVRQLFKKYNAKATFFVTGSHSKHTEKEDILNLLKDGHEIANHSMYDWPYNKYSEEDFIKDLDETERVLSAYRAALPRWYRAPHAKFSRTMDKVIQDRGMVHIIADAFAIDTSIPDPNWISEYILNKVKPGSIILIHMPEKGIREWNYKAMELTLEGLSNMNFDIVTVSELHDMQ
;
A
#
# COMPACT_ATOMS: atom_id res chain seq x y z
N MET A 1 17.36 -23.02 -2.02
CA MET A 1 16.16 -22.92 -1.17
C MET A 1 16.46 -22.45 0.27
N LYS A 2 17.31 -23.10 1.07
CA LYS A 2 17.57 -22.67 2.47
C LYS A 2 18.12 -21.24 2.63
N LYS A 3 18.94 -20.71 1.72
CA LYS A 3 19.47 -19.34 1.79
C LYS A 3 18.40 -18.25 1.68
N TYR A 4 17.34 -18.46 0.91
CA TYR A 4 16.26 -17.48 0.71
C TYR A 4 15.27 -17.44 1.89
N ILE A 5 15.12 -18.56 2.63
CA ILE A 5 14.30 -18.62 3.85
C ILE A 5 14.93 -17.76 4.95
N TYR A 6 16.26 -17.76 5.10
CA TYR A 6 16.96 -16.90 6.08
C TYR A 6 16.85 -15.41 5.74
N ILE A 7 16.76 -15.08 4.46
CA ILE A 7 16.63 -13.69 3.99
C ILE A 7 15.25 -13.11 4.36
N PHE A 8 14.18 -13.90 4.21
CA PHE A 8 12.83 -13.45 4.59
C PHE A 8 12.63 -13.42 6.10
N ILE A 9 13.24 -14.33 6.84
CA ILE A 9 13.29 -14.31 8.30
C ILE A 9 14.08 -13.07 8.78
N ALA A 10 15.16 -12.69 8.10
CA ALA A 10 15.91 -11.46 8.40
C ALA A 10 15.09 -10.20 8.10
N LEU A 11 14.29 -10.19 7.01
CA LEU A 11 13.40 -9.07 6.67
C LEU A 11 12.28 -8.91 7.71
N SER A 12 11.63 -10.02 8.09
CA SER A 12 10.62 -10.02 9.15
C SER A 12 11.21 -9.68 10.52
N LEU A 13 12.47 -10.04 10.80
CA LEU A 13 13.17 -9.68 12.03
C LEU A 13 13.69 -8.23 12.03
N LEU A 14 14.06 -7.66 10.88
CA LEU A 14 14.44 -6.25 10.75
C LEU A 14 13.21 -5.34 10.93
N ILE A 15 12.09 -5.72 10.32
CA ILE A 15 10.79 -5.05 10.49
C ILE A 15 10.25 -5.28 11.91
N ALA A 16 10.41 -6.48 12.47
CA ALA A 16 9.94 -6.84 13.81
C ALA A 16 10.79 -6.26 14.95
N LYS A 17 12.10 -5.97 14.75
CA LYS A 17 12.92 -5.31 15.77
C LYS A 17 12.55 -3.85 16.00
N THR A 18 11.90 -3.20 15.04
CA THR A 18 11.30 -1.88 15.23
C THR A 18 9.96 -1.92 15.97
N ASN A 19 9.37 -3.12 16.15
CA ASN A 19 8.03 -3.32 16.73
C ASN A 19 8.04 -4.18 18.02
N LYS A 20 9.08 -4.15 18.85
CA LYS A 20 9.21 -5.07 20.00
C LYS A 20 8.42 -4.68 21.26
N ASP A 21 7.64 -3.61 21.25
CA ASP A 21 6.78 -3.22 22.37
C ASP A 21 5.35 -2.94 21.93
N SER A 22 4.65 -3.96 21.43
CA SER A 22 3.21 -3.85 21.22
C SER A 22 2.46 -4.50 22.39
N ASN A 23 2.10 -3.74 23.39
CA ASN A 23 0.93 -4.03 24.19
C ASN A 23 -0.29 -3.93 23.28
N LEU A 24 -1.09 -5.00 23.24
CA LEU A 24 -2.40 -5.03 22.59
C LEU A 24 -3.23 -3.82 23.06
N GLY A 25 -3.60 -2.93 22.12
CA GLY A 25 -4.60 -1.90 22.36
C GLY A 25 -4.16 -0.43 22.30
N ARG A 26 -2.92 -0.12 21.89
CA ARG A 26 -2.54 1.25 21.49
C ARG A 26 -1.86 1.20 20.14
N GLU A 27 -2.45 1.84 19.14
CA GLU A 27 -1.73 2.33 17.98
C GLU A 27 -0.55 3.15 18.52
N LYS A 28 0.67 2.81 18.10
CA LYS A 28 1.86 3.53 18.60
C LYS A 28 1.80 4.94 18.06
N ASP A 29 2.17 5.90 18.92
CA ASP A 29 2.42 7.29 18.55
C ASP A 29 3.16 7.34 17.20
N PRO A 30 2.63 8.10 16.24
CA PRO A 30 3.29 8.29 14.96
C PRO A 30 4.68 8.86 15.23
N LYS A 31 5.70 8.10 14.91
CA LYS A 31 7.06 8.61 14.97
C LYS A 31 7.19 9.68 13.90
N VAL A 32 7.22 10.95 14.35
CA VAL A 32 7.86 12.02 13.60
C VAL A 32 9.19 11.47 13.10
N ALA A 33 9.59 11.80 11.88
CA ALA A 33 10.86 11.35 11.32
C ALA A 33 11.96 11.64 12.33
N GLU A 34 12.29 10.64 13.17
CA GLU A 34 13.50 10.70 14.01
C GLU A 34 14.65 10.91 13.04
N ASP A 35 15.59 11.78 13.38
CA ASP A 35 16.84 11.97 12.65
C ASP A 35 17.55 10.62 12.50
N VAL A 36 17.19 9.89 11.43
CA VAL A 36 17.75 8.57 11.17
C VAL A 36 19.19 8.76 10.75
N HIS A 37 20.11 8.31 11.59
CA HIS A 37 21.54 8.46 11.36
C HIS A 37 21.91 8.03 9.94
N PRO A 38 22.70 8.82 9.17
CA PRO A 38 22.99 8.55 7.73
C PRO A 38 23.48 7.15 7.44
N ILE A 39 24.30 6.56 8.34
CA ILE A 39 24.78 5.18 8.19
C ILE A 39 23.63 4.16 8.28
N THR A 40 22.69 4.37 9.19
CA THR A 40 21.50 3.50 9.33
C THR A 40 20.63 3.58 8.07
N MET A 41 20.46 4.78 7.54
CA MET A 41 19.73 5.02 6.30
C MET A 41 20.38 4.31 5.10
N TRP A 42 21.69 4.49 4.93
CA TRP A 42 22.45 3.83 3.89
C TRP A 42 22.32 2.30 3.99
N PHE A 43 22.45 1.74 5.19
CA PHE A 43 22.33 0.30 5.42
C PHE A 43 20.93 -0.21 5.07
N LYS A 44 19.85 0.50 5.47
CA LYS A 44 18.47 0.15 5.13
C LYS A 44 18.27 0.13 3.62
N LYS A 45 18.70 1.18 2.89
CA LYS A 45 18.60 1.30 1.44
C LYS A 45 19.32 0.15 0.73
N THR A 46 20.62 -0.03 1.02
CA THR A 46 21.45 -1.07 0.41
C THR A 46 20.90 -2.48 0.67
N THR A 47 20.41 -2.73 1.89
CA THR A 47 19.81 -4.03 2.24
C THR A 47 18.53 -4.26 1.44
N TRP A 48 17.69 -3.25 1.31
CA TRP A 48 16.46 -3.34 0.54
C TRP A 48 16.74 -3.60 -0.95
N GLU A 49 17.66 -2.86 -1.55
CA GLU A 49 18.07 -3.03 -2.95
C GLU A 49 18.62 -4.43 -3.21
N PHE A 50 19.45 -4.94 -2.31
CA PHE A 50 19.98 -6.30 -2.41
C PHE A 50 18.90 -7.38 -2.32
N LEU A 51 17.98 -7.25 -1.37
CA LEU A 51 16.91 -8.23 -1.13
C LEU A 51 15.89 -8.27 -2.27
N THR A 52 15.61 -7.14 -2.88
CA THR A 52 14.61 -7.02 -3.96
C THR A 52 15.21 -7.05 -5.37
N GLY A 53 16.54 -7.15 -5.46
CA GLY A 53 17.29 -7.20 -6.72
C GLY A 53 16.78 -8.24 -7.73
N PRO A 54 16.46 -9.49 -7.31
CA PRO A 54 16.00 -10.55 -8.22
C PRO A 54 14.62 -10.34 -8.84
N GLY A 55 13.88 -9.32 -8.38
CA GLY A 55 12.53 -8.99 -8.86
C GLY A 55 11.43 -9.56 -7.98
N ILE A 56 10.58 -8.66 -7.52
CA ILE A 56 9.47 -8.95 -6.60
C ILE A 56 8.46 -9.91 -7.22
N ARG A 57 8.17 -9.80 -8.54
CA ARG A 57 7.27 -10.71 -9.28
C ARG A 57 7.63 -12.20 -9.10
N LYS A 58 8.92 -12.53 -9.15
CA LYS A 58 9.39 -13.91 -8.97
C LYS A 58 9.32 -14.36 -7.52
N MET A 59 9.65 -13.45 -6.59
CA MET A 59 9.63 -13.76 -5.16
C MET A 59 8.20 -13.95 -4.65
N ALA A 60 7.28 -13.11 -5.05
CA ALA A 60 5.88 -13.18 -4.63
C ALA A 60 5.26 -14.56 -4.95
N LYS A 61 5.55 -15.14 -6.11
CA LYS A 61 5.08 -16.49 -6.51
C LYS A 61 5.52 -17.62 -5.55
N LEU A 62 6.53 -17.38 -4.70
CA LEU A 62 7.02 -18.37 -3.71
C LEU A 62 6.33 -18.27 -2.36
N PHE A 63 5.78 -17.09 -2.03
CA PHE A 63 5.29 -16.75 -0.69
C PHE A 63 3.79 -16.56 -0.62
N TYR A 64 3.16 -16.21 -1.75
CA TYR A 64 1.73 -15.94 -1.81
C TYR A 64 0.98 -17.04 -2.58
N PRO A 65 -0.31 -17.25 -2.29
CA PRO A 65 -1.17 -18.09 -3.12
C PRO A 65 -1.13 -17.68 -4.60
N LYS A 66 -1.39 -18.62 -5.50
CA LYS A 66 -1.44 -18.34 -6.95
C LYS A 66 -2.56 -17.37 -7.35
N THR A 67 -3.52 -17.20 -6.49
CA THR A 67 -4.65 -16.26 -6.59
C THR A 67 -4.24 -14.81 -6.35
N THR A 68 -3.07 -14.58 -5.72
CA THR A 68 -2.55 -13.23 -5.48
C THR A 68 -2.00 -12.61 -6.76
N ILE A 69 -2.51 -11.44 -7.12
CA ILE A 69 -2.03 -10.66 -8.26
C ILE A 69 -0.90 -9.73 -7.80
N THR A 70 0.18 -9.68 -8.59
CA THR A 70 1.35 -8.81 -8.34
C THR A 70 1.57 -7.78 -9.43
N HIS A 71 1.02 -8.00 -10.60
CA HIS A 71 1.09 -7.18 -11.80
C HIS A 71 0.10 -7.74 -12.81
N PHE A 72 -0.18 -7.00 -13.85
CA PHE A 72 -0.94 -7.44 -15.01
C PHE A 72 -0.02 -7.64 -16.22
N GLU A 73 -0.34 -8.58 -17.08
CA GLU A 73 0.43 -8.83 -18.31
C GLU A 73 -0.13 -7.91 -19.41
N ILE A 74 0.45 -6.71 -19.51
CA ILE A 74 0.06 -5.64 -20.45
C ILE A 74 1.28 -5.20 -21.22
N GLU A 75 1.14 -4.91 -22.51
CA GLU A 75 2.22 -4.44 -23.38
C GLU A 75 2.32 -2.92 -23.41
N ASP A 76 1.20 -2.22 -23.27
CA ASP A 76 1.14 -0.75 -23.26
C ASP A 76 1.77 -0.17 -22.01
N ASN A 77 2.31 1.04 -22.10
CA ASN A 77 2.89 1.78 -20.98
C ASN A 77 1.78 2.28 -20.04
N VAL A 78 1.16 1.37 -19.31
CA VAL A 78 0.13 1.64 -18.32
C VAL A 78 0.50 0.98 -17.00
N VAL A 79 0.26 1.68 -15.88
CA VAL A 79 0.50 1.19 -14.51
C VAL A 79 -0.66 1.52 -13.61
N ALA A 80 -0.90 0.70 -12.57
CA ALA A 80 -1.78 1.07 -11.48
C ALA A 80 -0.98 1.73 -10.36
N PHE A 81 -1.41 2.92 -9.94
CA PHE A 81 -0.89 3.55 -8.73
C PHE A 81 -1.76 3.18 -7.54
N THR A 82 -1.16 2.64 -6.47
CA THR A 82 -1.90 2.26 -5.28
C THR A 82 -1.35 2.94 -4.03
N ILE A 83 -2.26 3.28 -3.11
CA ILE A 83 -1.96 3.99 -1.87
C ILE A 83 -2.54 3.18 -0.72
N ASP A 84 -1.68 2.69 0.19
CA ASP A 84 -2.11 1.98 1.39
C ASP A 84 -2.34 2.95 2.55
N ASP A 85 -3.01 2.47 3.61
CA ASP A 85 -3.32 3.19 4.84
C ASP A 85 -4.16 4.47 4.64
N GLY A 86 -4.95 4.54 3.55
CA GLY A 86 -5.89 5.66 3.38
C GLY A 86 -6.96 5.65 4.49
N PHE A 87 -7.31 6.79 5.08
CA PHE A 87 -6.88 8.13 4.68
C PHE A 87 -6.08 8.81 5.80
N CYS A 88 -6.56 8.83 7.06
CA CYS A 88 -5.92 9.46 8.20
C CYS A 88 -5.98 8.53 9.42
N GLY A 89 -4.83 8.31 10.07
CA GLY A 89 -4.74 7.50 11.27
C GLY A 89 -5.61 8.02 12.40
N ILE A 90 -6.10 7.10 13.22
CA ILE A 90 -7.11 7.38 14.25
C ILE A 90 -6.62 8.39 15.30
N ASP A 91 -5.31 8.38 15.57
CA ASP A 91 -4.68 9.20 16.59
C ASP A 91 -3.84 10.35 16.01
N ASN A 92 -4.08 10.73 14.74
CA ASN A 92 -3.36 11.85 14.14
C ASN A 92 -4.07 13.19 14.31
N PRO A 93 -3.69 14.01 15.31
CA PRO A 93 -4.31 15.30 15.56
C PRO A 93 -3.95 16.37 14.52
N GLU A 94 -2.86 16.17 13.76
CA GLU A 94 -2.41 17.12 12.73
C GLU A 94 -3.29 17.08 11.48
N GLY A 95 -3.99 15.95 11.27
CA GLY A 95 -4.98 15.75 10.24
C GLY A 95 -4.44 15.12 8.96
N ASP A 96 -5.37 14.88 8.04
CA ASP A 96 -5.10 14.19 6.80
C ASP A 96 -4.52 15.10 5.68
N MET A 97 -4.09 14.45 4.60
CA MET A 97 -3.61 15.11 3.39
C MET A 97 -4.42 14.68 2.15
N THR A 98 -5.63 14.14 2.33
CA THR A 98 -6.45 13.55 1.29
C THR A 98 -6.69 14.50 0.12
N GLU A 99 -7.13 15.72 0.40
CA GLU A 99 -7.35 16.73 -0.64
C GLU A 99 -6.06 17.14 -1.36
N LYS A 100 -4.93 17.24 -0.66
CA LYS A 100 -3.64 17.53 -1.29
C LYS A 100 -3.21 16.42 -2.24
N VAL A 101 -3.38 15.16 -1.83
CA VAL A 101 -3.07 14.00 -2.67
C VAL A 101 -4.01 13.98 -3.89
N ARG A 102 -5.31 14.21 -3.72
CA ARG A 102 -6.27 14.31 -4.82
C ARG A 102 -5.85 15.36 -5.86
N GLN A 103 -5.48 16.57 -5.42
CA GLN A 103 -5.03 17.64 -6.31
C GLN A 103 -3.71 17.30 -7.01
N LEU A 104 -2.82 16.59 -6.33
CA LEU A 104 -1.57 16.13 -6.92
C LEU A 104 -1.83 15.16 -8.08
N PHE A 105 -2.67 14.15 -7.89
CA PHE A 105 -3.02 13.21 -8.97
C PHE A 105 -3.73 13.90 -10.13
N LYS A 106 -4.62 14.83 -9.83
CA LYS A 106 -5.31 15.65 -10.86
C LYS A 106 -4.34 16.45 -11.71
N LYS A 107 -3.29 17.03 -11.13
CA LYS A 107 -2.23 17.76 -11.85
C LYS A 107 -1.57 16.90 -12.94
N TYR A 108 -1.44 15.59 -12.72
CA TYR A 108 -0.80 14.66 -13.66
C TYR A 108 -1.82 13.86 -14.50
N ASN A 109 -3.11 14.22 -14.46
CA ASN A 109 -4.19 13.44 -15.09
C ASN A 109 -4.14 11.95 -14.73
N ALA A 110 -3.79 11.66 -13.48
CA ALA A 110 -3.57 10.32 -12.95
C ALA A 110 -4.69 9.91 -12.00
N LYS A 111 -4.90 8.59 -11.87
CA LYS A 111 -5.81 8.00 -10.90
C LYS A 111 -5.06 7.03 -9.99
N ALA A 112 -5.65 6.73 -8.83
CA ALA A 112 -5.10 5.78 -7.87
C ALA A 112 -6.17 4.91 -7.27
N THR A 113 -5.78 3.70 -6.83
CA THR A 113 -6.59 2.85 -5.95
C THR A 113 -6.10 3.01 -4.52
N PHE A 114 -6.96 3.49 -3.64
CA PHE A 114 -6.70 3.62 -2.21
C PHE A 114 -7.11 2.34 -1.50
N PHE A 115 -6.16 1.61 -0.94
CA PHE A 115 -6.42 0.52 -0.02
C PHE A 115 -6.66 1.13 1.37
N VAL A 116 -7.94 1.21 1.72
CA VAL A 116 -8.39 1.98 2.87
C VAL A 116 -8.47 1.09 4.10
N THR A 117 -7.76 1.49 5.14
CA THR A 117 -7.94 0.98 6.49
C THR A 117 -9.23 1.56 7.06
N GLY A 118 -10.19 0.70 7.45
CA GLY A 118 -11.53 1.16 7.82
C GLY A 118 -11.55 2.18 8.96
N SER A 119 -10.65 2.03 9.96
CA SER A 119 -10.51 2.99 11.06
C SER A 119 -10.04 4.38 10.58
N HIS A 120 -9.18 4.44 9.57
CA HIS A 120 -8.61 5.68 9.05
C HIS A 120 -9.64 6.54 8.30
N SER A 121 -10.69 5.93 7.73
CA SER A 121 -11.74 6.68 7.05
C SER A 121 -12.64 7.51 7.99
N LYS A 122 -12.61 7.23 9.30
CA LYS A 122 -13.44 7.93 10.29
C LYS A 122 -12.93 9.34 10.64
N HIS A 123 -11.69 9.64 10.34
CA HIS A 123 -11.01 10.91 10.68
C HIS A 123 -10.77 11.81 9.47
N THR A 124 -11.29 11.41 8.31
CA THR A 124 -11.24 12.21 7.08
C THR A 124 -12.64 12.70 6.76
N GLU A 125 -12.76 13.94 6.32
CA GLU A 125 -14.03 14.51 5.91
C GLU A 125 -14.64 13.67 4.78
N LYS A 126 -15.91 13.30 4.96
CA LYS A 126 -16.63 12.47 3.98
C LYS A 126 -16.61 13.06 2.57
N GLU A 127 -16.71 14.37 2.48
CA GLU A 127 -16.70 15.09 1.21
C GLU A 127 -15.38 14.92 0.45
N ASP A 128 -14.25 14.89 1.14
CA ASP A 128 -12.93 14.68 0.52
C ASP A 128 -12.83 13.29 -0.09
N ILE A 129 -13.35 12.27 0.60
CA ILE A 129 -13.43 10.91 0.09
C ILE A 129 -14.35 10.81 -1.14
N LEU A 130 -15.52 11.46 -1.08
CA LEU A 130 -16.46 11.51 -2.21
C LEU A 130 -15.88 12.26 -3.42
N ASN A 131 -15.10 13.31 -3.19
CA ASN A 131 -14.41 14.03 -4.26
C ASN A 131 -13.32 13.19 -4.94
N LEU A 132 -12.58 12.36 -4.18
CA LEU A 132 -11.66 11.37 -4.75
C LEU A 132 -12.39 10.42 -5.72
N LEU A 133 -13.50 9.84 -5.28
CA LEU A 133 -14.31 8.93 -6.11
C LEU A 133 -14.88 9.64 -7.35
N LYS A 134 -15.31 10.88 -7.23
CA LYS A 134 -15.80 11.70 -8.34
C LYS A 134 -14.71 12.00 -9.38
N ASP A 135 -13.48 12.17 -8.95
CA ASP A 135 -12.33 12.36 -9.85
C ASP A 135 -11.84 11.03 -10.46
N GLY A 136 -12.53 9.90 -10.18
CA GLY A 136 -12.27 8.59 -10.79
C GLY A 136 -11.24 7.75 -10.04
N HIS A 137 -10.85 8.12 -8.84
CA HIS A 137 -10.07 7.25 -7.97
C HIS A 137 -10.90 6.06 -7.47
N GLU A 138 -10.24 5.00 -7.05
CA GLU A 138 -10.86 3.77 -6.56
C GLU A 138 -10.57 3.57 -5.06
N ILE A 139 -11.53 3.00 -4.33
CA ILE A 139 -11.37 2.55 -2.96
C ILE A 139 -11.36 1.02 -2.94
N ALA A 140 -10.38 0.45 -2.25
CA ALA A 140 -10.20 -0.97 -2.01
C ALA A 140 -10.07 -1.27 -0.51
N ASN A 141 -10.15 -2.54 -0.12
CA ASN A 141 -10.17 -2.95 1.27
C ASN A 141 -8.76 -3.26 1.80
N HIS A 142 -8.38 -2.62 2.94
CA HIS A 142 -7.12 -2.87 3.67
C HIS A 142 -7.36 -3.33 5.11
N SER A 143 -8.46 -4.05 5.36
CA SER A 143 -8.93 -4.44 6.70
C SER A 143 -9.37 -3.26 7.57
N MET A 144 -9.88 -3.53 8.77
CA MET A 144 -10.41 -2.50 9.67
C MET A 144 -9.30 -1.69 10.34
N TYR A 145 -8.17 -2.34 10.66
CA TYR A 145 -7.03 -1.73 11.35
C TYR A 145 -5.72 -2.08 10.66
N ASP A 146 -4.68 -1.25 10.81
CA ASP A 146 -3.33 -1.51 10.28
C ASP A 146 -2.54 -2.44 11.22
N TRP A 147 -2.94 -3.72 11.29
CA TRP A 147 -2.21 -4.77 11.98
C TRP A 147 -2.25 -6.12 11.25
N PRO A 148 -1.38 -7.09 11.60
CA PRO A 148 -1.29 -8.35 10.87
C PRO A 148 -2.43 -9.32 11.21
N TYR A 149 -3.25 -9.68 10.21
CA TYR A 149 -4.38 -10.60 10.34
C TYR A 149 -4.07 -12.07 10.06
N ASN A 150 -2.86 -12.40 9.65
CA ASN A 150 -2.50 -13.74 9.18
C ASN A 150 -2.61 -14.86 10.22
N LYS A 151 -2.83 -14.50 11.49
CA LYS A 151 -3.06 -15.45 12.60
C LYS A 151 -4.51 -15.48 13.10
N TYR A 152 -5.39 -14.69 12.50
CA TYR A 152 -6.80 -14.66 12.87
C TYR A 152 -7.47 -15.97 12.50
N SER A 153 -8.49 -16.35 13.29
CA SER A 153 -9.43 -17.40 12.91
C SER A 153 -10.25 -16.96 11.68
N GLU A 154 -10.87 -17.90 10.98
CA GLU A 154 -11.76 -17.61 9.87
C GLU A 154 -12.91 -16.69 10.33
N GLU A 155 -13.50 -16.97 11.49
CA GLU A 155 -14.60 -16.18 12.06
C GLU A 155 -14.18 -14.74 12.41
N ASP A 156 -13.02 -14.55 13.05
CA ASP A 156 -12.55 -13.21 13.42
C ASP A 156 -12.18 -12.37 12.20
N PHE A 157 -11.60 -13.00 11.17
CA PHE A 157 -11.28 -12.31 9.92
C PHE A 157 -12.54 -11.94 9.14
N ILE A 158 -13.58 -12.81 9.16
CA ILE A 158 -14.89 -12.49 8.58
C ILE A 158 -15.51 -11.27 9.27
N LYS A 159 -15.48 -11.20 10.60
CA LYS A 159 -16.00 -10.06 11.36
C LYS A 159 -15.27 -8.75 11.00
N ASP A 160 -13.95 -8.80 10.87
CA ASP A 160 -13.15 -7.64 10.46
C ASP A 160 -13.54 -7.15 9.07
N LEU A 161 -13.66 -8.07 8.11
CA LEU A 161 -14.08 -7.73 6.74
C LEU A 161 -15.49 -7.14 6.72
N ASP A 162 -16.44 -7.72 7.44
CA ASP A 162 -17.84 -7.23 7.53
C ASP A 162 -17.88 -5.81 8.09
N GLU A 163 -17.08 -5.52 9.13
CA GLU A 163 -17.00 -4.18 9.70
C GLU A 163 -16.35 -3.19 8.70
N THR A 164 -15.27 -3.60 8.05
CA THR A 164 -14.60 -2.76 7.05
C THR A 164 -15.52 -2.44 5.88
N GLU A 165 -16.20 -3.46 5.33
CA GLU A 165 -17.14 -3.28 4.22
C GLU A 165 -18.31 -2.38 4.59
N ARG A 166 -18.83 -2.50 5.82
CA ARG A 166 -19.86 -1.60 6.35
C ARG A 166 -19.39 -0.15 6.40
N VAL A 167 -18.15 0.09 6.82
CA VAL A 167 -17.57 1.45 6.83
C VAL A 167 -17.40 1.97 5.41
N LEU A 168 -16.81 1.19 4.51
CA LEU A 168 -16.55 1.60 3.13
C LEU A 168 -17.84 1.76 2.31
N SER A 169 -18.93 1.04 2.63
CA SER A 169 -20.22 1.18 1.97
C SER A 169 -20.84 2.58 2.11
N ALA A 170 -20.42 3.36 3.12
CA ALA A 170 -20.85 4.74 3.31
C ALA A 170 -20.38 5.69 2.19
N TYR A 171 -19.37 5.29 1.41
CA TYR A 171 -18.77 6.09 0.34
C TYR A 171 -19.10 5.57 -1.05
N ARG A 172 -19.60 4.32 -1.20
CA ARG A 172 -19.84 3.69 -2.49
C ARG A 172 -20.93 2.62 -2.42
N ALA A 173 -21.55 2.34 -3.56
CA ALA A 173 -22.64 1.38 -3.68
C ALA A 173 -22.16 -0.09 -3.83
N ALA A 174 -20.94 -0.33 -4.30
CA ALA A 174 -20.40 -1.66 -4.56
C ALA A 174 -19.27 -2.03 -3.59
N LEU A 175 -19.19 -3.32 -3.20
CA LEU A 175 -18.09 -3.86 -2.42
C LEU A 175 -16.77 -3.83 -3.22
N PRO A 176 -15.60 -3.67 -2.55
CA PRO A 176 -14.32 -3.70 -3.23
C PRO A 176 -14.05 -5.08 -3.80
N ARG A 177 -13.62 -5.11 -5.05
CA ARG A 177 -13.06 -6.34 -5.63
C ARG A 177 -11.67 -6.63 -5.08
N TRP A 178 -10.91 -5.58 -4.74
CA TRP A 178 -9.51 -5.69 -4.36
C TRP A 178 -9.33 -5.65 -2.85
N TYR A 179 -8.52 -6.58 -2.37
CA TYR A 179 -8.08 -6.67 -0.99
C TYR A 179 -6.55 -6.67 -0.94
N ARG A 180 -5.98 -5.93 -0.01
CA ARG A 180 -4.55 -6.01 0.30
C ARG A 180 -4.38 -6.25 1.80
N ALA A 181 -3.60 -7.28 2.15
CA ALA A 181 -3.36 -7.61 3.54
C ALA A 181 -2.38 -6.61 4.17
N PRO A 182 -2.70 -5.99 5.31
CA PRO A 182 -1.77 -5.14 6.05
C PRO A 182 -0.45 -5.86 6.34
N HIS A 183 0.66 -5.10 6.34
CA HIS A 183 2.02 -5.61 6.54
C HIS A 183 2.43 -6.72 5.55
N ALA A 184 1.74 -6.89 4.44
CA ALA A 184 1.93 -7.99 3.48
C ALA A 184 1.80 -9.40 4.12
N LYS A 185 1.11 -9.51 5.27
CA LYS A 185 0.92 -10.78 6.00
C LYS A 185 -0.40 -11.42 5.66
N PHE A 186 -0.34 -12.35 4.71
CA PHE A 186 -1.48 -13.05 4.16
C PHE A 186 -1.43 -14.55 4.48
N SER A 187 -2.56 -15.14 4.85
CA SER A 187 -2.70 -16.57 5.18
C SER A 187 -3.63 -17.29 4.22
N ARG A 188 -3.59 -18.63 4.24
CA ARG A 188 -4.53 -19.44 3.44
C ARG A 188 -5.99 -19.29 3.91
N THR A 189 -6.19 -19.04 5.20
CA THR A 189 -7.51 -18.75 5.76
C THR A 189 -8.05 -17.45 5.18
N MET A 190 -7.24 -16.40 5.17
CA MET A 190 -7.61 -15.12 4.57
C MET A 190 -7.91 -15.28 3.08
N ASP A 191 -7.06 -16.00 2.33
CA ASP A 191 -7.25 -16.26 0.90
C ASP A 191 -8.61 -16.90 0.61
N LYS A 192 -8.97 -17.97 1.36
CA LYS A 192 -10.28 -18.61 1.24
C LYS A 192 -11.43 -17.64 1.46
N VAL A 193 -11.38 -16.89 2.56
CA VAL A 193 -12.46 -15.97 2.96
C VAL A 193 -12.68 -14.86 1.92
N ILE A 194 -11.61 -14.24 1.42
CA ILE A 194 -11.77 -13.17 0.43
C ILE A 194 -12.26 -13.71 -0.92
N GLN A 195 -11.83 -14.91 -1.34
CA GLN A 195 -12.32 -15.55 -2.56
C GLN A 195 -13.80 -15.92 -2.46
N ASP A 196 -14.25 -16.44 -1.32
CA ASP A 196 -15.66 -16.75 -1.06
C ASP A 196 -16.56 -15.49 -1.17
N ARG A 197 -15.96 -14.29 -1.05
CA ARG A 197 -16.62 -12.98 -1.23
C ARG A 197 -16.42 -12.37 -2.63
N GLY A 198 -15.79 -13.09 -3.55
CA GLY A 198 -15.46 -12.58 -4.89
C GLY A 198 -14.37 -11.51 -4.90
N MET A 199 -13.60 -11.40 -3.81
CA MET A 199 -12.47 -10.48 -3.71
C MET A 199 -11.17 -11.14 -4.16
N VAL A 200 -10.19 -10.33 -4.57
CA VAL A 200 -8.87 -10.78 -5.02
C VAL A 200 -7.79 -10.07 -4.22
N HIS A 201 -6.84 -10.84 -3.71
CA HIS A 201 -5.66 -10.30 -3.03
C HIS A 201 -4.67 -9.71 -4.03
N ILE A 202 -4.26 -8.47 -3.78
CA ILE A 202 -3.28 -7.74 -4.61
C ILE A 202 -2.09 -7.31 -3.76
N ILE A 203 -0.90 -7.46 -4.31
CA ILE A 203 0.34 -6.84 -3.81
C ILE A 203 1.01 -6.06 -4.93
N ALA A 204 1.88 -5.13 -4.56
CA ALA A 204 2.64 -4.34 -5.53
C ALA A 204 3.92 -5.06 -5.98
N ASP A 205 4.41 -4.76 -7.18
CA ASP A 205 5.72 -5.18 -7.69
C ASP A 205 6.73 -4.03 -7.81
N ALA A 206 6.26 -2.79 -7.72
CA ALA A 206 7.07 -1.57 -7.73
C ALA A 206 6.82 -0.73 -6.46
N PHE A 207 7.62 -0.96 -5.41
CA PHE A 207 7.49 -0.26 -4.12
C PHE A 207 8.82 -0.19 -3.37
N ALA A 208 8.94 0.81 -2.51
CA ALA A 208 10.08 1.00 -1.59
C ALA A 208 9.65 0.73 -0.13
N ILE A 209 10.58 0.87 0.82
CA ILE A 209 10.24 0.90 2.26
C ILE A 209 9.99 2.35 2.72
N ASP A 210 9.03 2.97 2.09
CA ASP A 210 8.66 4.38 2.23
C ASP A 210 8.15 4.73 3.64
N THR A 211 7.67 3.77 4.40
CA THR A 211 7.28 3.94 5.82
C THR A 211 8.48 4.09 6.77
N SER A 212 9.68 3.75 6.32
CA SER A 212 10.88 3.68 7.18
C SER A 212 12.07 4.49 6.67
N ILE A 213 11.97 5.05 5.46
CA ILE A 213 13.03 5.84 4.82
C ILE A 213 12.44 7.20 4.41
N PRO A 214 12.70 8.28 5.16
CA PRO A 214 12.21 9.62 4.86
C PRO A 214 13.09 10.29 3.78
N ASP A 215 13.20 9.66 2.61
CA ASP A 215 13.96 10.18 1.46
C ASP A 215 13.10 10.05 0.18
N PRO A 216 12.33 11.08 -0.16
CA PRO A 216 11.42 11.04 -1.30
C PRO A 216 12.13 10.86 -2.65
N ASN A 217 13.37 11.34 -2.79
CA ASN A 217 14.12 11.16 -4.03
C ASN A 217 14.49 9.68 -4.23
N TRP A 218 15.07 9.05 -3.20
CA TRP A 218 15.41 7.64 -3.26
C TRP A 218 14.16 6.75 -3.43
N ILE A 219 13.05 7.04 -2.74
CA ILE A 219 11.78 6.29 -2.88
C ILE A 219 11.31 6.32 -4.33
N SER A 220 11.23 7.51 -4.91
CA SER A 220 10.77 7.69 -6.29
C SER A 220 11.71 7.02 -7.29
N GLU A 221 13.02 7.28 -7.21
CA GLU A 221 14.02 6.68 -8.09
C GLU A 221 13.98 5.15 -8.03
N TYR A 222 13.90 4.59 -6.81
CA TYR A 222 13.81 3.16 -6.62
C TYR A 222 12.56 2.56 -7.29
N ILE A 223 11.38 3.18 -7.10
CA ILE A 223 10.12 2.73 -7.71
C ILE A 223 10.21 2.81 -9.24
N LEU A 224 10.63 3.95 -9.80
CA LEU A 224 10.74 4.16 -11.23
C LEU A 224 11.69 3.15 -11.91
N ASN A 225 12.78 2.76 -11.23
CA ASN A 225 13.68 1.72 -11.72
C ASN A 225 13.07 0.29 -11.71
N LYS A 226 11.95 0.08 -11.02
CA LYS A 226 11.25 -1.23 -10.98
C LYS A 226 10.02 -1.28 -11.87
N VAL A 227 9.46 -0.14 -12.24
CA VAL A 227 8.26 -0.03 -13.06
C VAL A 227 8.43 -0.67 -14.44
N LYS A 228 7.41 -1.37 -14.87
CA LYS A 228 7.24 -1.97 -16.20
C LYS A 228 5.76 -1.85 -16.60
N PRO A 229 5.43 -2.01 -17.88
CA PRO A 229 4.03 -2.15 -18.28
C PRO A 229 3.28 -3.16 -17.40
N GLY A 230 2.09 -2.80 -16.97
CA GLY A 230 1.27 -3.60 -16.08
C GLY A 230 1.71 -3.65 -14.60
N SER A 231 2.71 -2.87 -14.19
CA SER A 231 3.15 -2.79 -12.79
C SER A 231 2.07 -2.20 -11.89
N ILE A 232 2.06 -2.69 -10.64
CA ILE A 232 1.30 -2.12 -9.53
C ILE A 232 2.27 -1.41 -8.61
N ILE A 233 2.15 -0.09 -8.52
CA ILE A 233 2.97 0.78 -7.67
C ILE A 233 2.34 0.89 -6.29
N LEU A 234 3.16 0.97 -5.24
CA LEU A 234 2.71 1.24 -3.87
C LEU A 234 3.54 2.35 -3.24
N ILE A 235 2.83 3.35 -2.71
CA ILE A 235 3.32 4.32 -1.72
C ILE A 235 2.24 4.47 -0.65
N HIS A 236 2.63 4.52 0.64
CA HIS A 236 1.66 4.69 1.73
C HIS A 236 1.16 6.13 1.82
N MET A 237 -0.08 6.28 2.30
CA MET A 237 -0.72 7.58 2.46
C MET A 237 0.12 8.51 3.34
N PRO A 238 0.43 9.74 2.89
CA PRO A 238 1.00 10.77 3.74
C PRO A 238 -0.09 11.41 4.62
N GLU A 239 0.27 11.70 5.85
CA GLU A 239 -0.53 12.47 6.79
C GLU A 239 0.33 13.60 7.36
N LYS A 240 -0.28 14.68 7.85
CA LYS A 240 0.48 15.76 8.49
C LYS A 240 1.26 15.22 9.69
N GLY A 241 2.55 15.49 9.75
CA GLY A 241 3.45 14.98 10.77
C GLY A 241 3.80 13.50 10.66
N ILE A 242 3.12 12.72 9.79
CA ILE A 242 3.34 11.29 9.60
C ILE A 242 3.64 11.00 8.14
N ARG A 243 4.86 10.55 7.85
CA ARG A 243 5.24 10.18 6.48
C ARG A 243 4.96 11.28 5.44
N GLU A 244 4.99 12.55 5.82
CA GLU A 244 4.76 13.67 4.89
C GLU A 244 5.70 13.65 3.68
N TRP A 245 6.89 13.06 3.83
CA TRP A 245 7.83 12.85 2.71
C TRP A 245 7.23 12.00 1.57
N ASN A 246 6.22 11.16 1.87
CA ASN A 246 5.55 10.36 0.84
C ASN A 246 4.76 11.24 -0.14
N TYR A 247 4.27 12.40 0.27
CA TYR A 247 3.66 13.35 -0.65
C TYR A 247 4.66 13.79 -1.74
N LYS A 248 5.89 14.13 -1.33
CA LYS A 248 6.94 14.48 -2.29
C LYS A 248 7.41 13.28 -3.11
N ALA A 249 7.46 12.08 -2.51
CA ALA A 249 7.76 10.86 -3.24
C ALA A 249 6.71 10.54 -4.31
N MET A 250 5.41 10.73 -4.00
CA MET A 250 4.31 10.61 -4.97
C MET A 250 4.49 11.62 -6.12
N GLU A 251 4.75 12.89 -5.81
CA GLU A 251 4.95 13.93 -6.83
C GLU A 251 6.08 13.55 -7.79
N LEU A 252 7.25 13.19 -7.27
CA LEU A 252 8.40 12.79 -8.07
C LEU A 252 8.13 11.51 -8.89
N THR A 253 7.39 10.57 -8.33
CA THR A 253 7.04 9.33 -9.02
C THR A 253 6.06 9.59 -10.16
N LEU A 254 5.03 10.42 -9.94
CA LEU A 254 4.07 10.83 -10.98
C LEU A 254 4.77 11.60 -12.11
N GLU A 255 5.67 12.53 -11.78
CA GLU A 255 6.47 13.27 -12.75
C GLU A 255 7.35 12.31 -13.57
N GLY A 256 8.06 11.38 -12.93
CA GLY A 256 8.88 10.39 -13.59
C GLY A 256 8.08 9.48 -14.53
N LEU A 257 6.93 8.98 -14.11
CA LEU A 257 6.03 8.15 -14.93
C LEU A 257 5.53 8.94 -16.16
N SER A 258 5.12 10.19 -15.96
CA SER A 258 4.72 11.08 -17.06
C SER A 258 5.84 11.28 -18.08
N ASN A 259 7.08 11.51 -17.61
CA ASN A 259 8.25 11.66 -18.48
C ASN A 259 8.62 10.38 -19.23
N MET A 260 8.26 9.21 -18.67
CA MET A 260 8.41 7.89 -19.29
C MET A 260 7.23 7.51 -20.19
N ASN A 261 6.24 8.40 -20.36
CA ASN A 261 4.99 8.20 -21.12
C ASN A 261 4.17 7.01 -20.61
N PHE A 262 4.04 6.86 -19.28
CA PHE A 262 3.11 5.93 -18.69
C PHE A 262 1.77 6.59 -18.41
N ASP A 263 0.68 5.90 -18.77
CA ASP A 263 -0.65 6.19 -18.24
C ASP A 263 -0.80 5.62 -16.83
N ILE A 264 -1.41 6.39 -15.93
CA ILE A 264 -1.52 6.06 -14.51
C ILE A 264 -2.99 5.90 -14.16
N VAL A 265 -3.40 4.68 -13.91
CA VAL A 265 -4.81 4.28 -13.77
C VAL A 265 -5.08 3.60 -12.44
N THR A 266 -6.34 3.26 -12.16
CA THR A 266 -6.73 2.42 -11.04
C THR A 266 -6.42 0.94 -11.31
N VAL A 267 -6.45 0.11 -10.25
CA VAL A 267 -6.28 -1.34 -10.39
C VAL A 267 -7.39 -1.95 -11.26
N SER A 268 -8.63 -1.48 -11.10
CA SER A 268 -9.75 -1.97 -11.93
C SER A 268 -9.58 -1.60 -13.39
N GLU A 269 -9.20 -0.36 -13.69
CA GLU A 269 -8.95 0.06 -15.07
C GLU A 269 -7.80 -0.75 -15.69
N LEU A 270 -6.70 -0.98 -14.95
CA LEU A 270 -5.57 -1.79 -15.43
C LEU A 270 -5.97 -3.24 -15.67
N HIS A 271 -6.82 -3.81 -14.81
CA HIS A 271 -7.34 -5.17 -14.97
C HIS A 271 -8.22 -5.30 -16.21
N ASP A 272 -9.05 -4.30 -16.50
CA ASP A 272 -9.98 -4.35 -17.64
C ASP A 272 -9.27 -4.19 -19.00
N MET A 273 -7.99 -3.79 -18.99
CA MET A 273 -7.13 -3.72 -20.17
C MET A 273 -6.43 -5.05 -20.50
N GLN A 274 -6.50 -6.06 -19.60
CA GLN A 274 -5.88 -7.38 -19.79
C GLN A 274 -6.78 -8.32 -20.66
#